data_6a0824779ba96b98a6e964781bf0b39b
#
_entry.id   6a0824779ba96b98a6e964781bf0b39b
#
_cell.length_a   1.000
_cell.length_b   1.000
_cell.length_c   1.000
_cell.angle_alpha   90.00
_cell.angle_beta   90.00
_cell.angle_gamma   90.00
#
_symmetry.space_group_name_H-M   'P 1'
#
loop_
_entity.id
_entity.type
_entity.pdbx_description
1 polymer ?
#
loop_
_entity_poly.entity_id
_entity_poly.type
_entity_poly.pdbx_seq_one_letter_code
_entity_poly.pdbx_strand_id
1 'polypeptide(L)'
;ILNVLALAPLREAQILDGLGAEETKRYIHHYNFPPYSVGETKPLRSPGRREIGHGALAERALRPVIPSEEDFPYAIRLVSEVLESNGSSSMGSVCASTLSLMDAGVPIKAPVAGVAMGLVKDGEYFTILTDIQGLEDALGDMDFKVAGTEKGITAIQMDIKIDGINKDIFTQALAQA
;
A
#
# COMPACT_ATOMS: atom_id res chain seq x y z
N ILE A 1 -10.51 6.31 4.49
CA ILE A 1 -9.60 5.48 5.31
C ILE A 1 -9.29 6.23 6.59
N LEU A 2 -9.49 5.59 7.72
CA LEU A 2 -8.98 6.04 9.01
C LEU A 2 -7.63 5.36 9.24
N ASN A 3 -6.57 6.14 9.39
CA ASN A 3 -5.25 5.60 9.70
C ASN A 3 -4.83 6.01 11.11
N VAL A 4 -4.42 5.04 11.89
CA VAL A 4 -4.02 5.22 13.29
C VAL A 4 -2.57 4.80 13.46
N LEU A 5 -1.77 5.68 14.02
CA LEU A 5 -0.40 5.40 14.43
C LEU A 5 -0.34 5.21 15.95
N ALA A 6 0.31 4.15 16.39
CA ALA A 6 0.70 3.93 17.77
C ALA A 6 2.21 3.82 17.90
N LEU A 7 2.77 4.50 18.88
CA LEU A 7 4.18 4.42 19.28
C LEU A 7 4.29 3.71 20.62
N ALA A 8 5.25 2.82 20.74
CA ALA A 8 5.49 2.05 21.96
C ALA A 8 7.01 1.90 22.23
N PRO A 9 7.42 1.59 23.46
CA PRO A 9 8.81 1.21 23.73
C PRO A 9 9.25 -0.01 22.90
N LEU A 10 10.53 -0.13 22.57
CA LEU A 10 11.07 -1.23 21.77
C LEU A 10 10.75 -2.64 22.32
N ARG A 11 10.62 -2.79 23.63
CA ARG A 11 10.23 -4.07 24.27
C ARG A 11 8.82 -4.55 23.86
N GLU A 12 8.00 -3.66 23.29
CA GLU A 12 6.67 -3.97 22.75
C GLU A 12 6.71 -4.33 21.26
N ALA A 13 7.91 -4.41 20.65
CA ALA A 13 8.06 -4.89 19.29
C ALA A 13 7.54 -6.32 19.16
N GLN A 14 6.95 -6.62 18.00
CA GLN A 14 6.41 -7.95 17.74
C GLN A 14 7.53 -9.00 17.74
N ILE A 15 7.41 -10.04 18.54
CA ILE A 15 8.27 -11.22 18.48
C ILE A 15 7.87 -12.04 17.25
N LEU A 16 8.87 -12.41 16.46
CA LEU A 16 8.68 -13.27 15.29
C LEU A 16 8.98 -14.72 15.67
N ASP A 17 7.96 -15.57 15.52
CA ASP A 17 8.11 -17.02 15.72
C ASP A 17 8.37 -17.68 14.36
N GLY A 18 9.64 -17.70 13.96
CA GLY A 18 10.06 -18.23 12.66
C GLY A 18 11.53 -18.66 12.65
N LEU A 19 11.92 -19.35 11.57
CA LEU A 19 13.30 -19.80 11.33
C LEU A 19 14.21 -18.70 10.72
N GLY A 20 13.70 -17.47 10.60
CA GLY A 20 14.45 -16.34 10.05
C GLY A 20 15.49 -15.78 11.06
N ALA A 21 16.39 -14.95 10.55
CA ALA A 21 17.40 -14.27 11.38
C ALA A 21 16.82 -13.11 12.19
N GLU A 22 15.65 -12.60 11.83
CA GLU A 22 14.98 -11.51 12.55
C GLU A 22 14.12 -12.10 13.67
N GLU A 23 14.42 -11.74 14.91
CA GLU A 23 13.69 -12.19 16.11
C GLU A 23 12.54 -11.24 16.48
N THR A 24 12.62 -9.99 16.06
CA THR A 24 11.63 -8.96 16.38
C THR A 24 11.31 -8.07 15.19
N LYS A 25 10.10 -7.54 15.17
CA LYS A 25 9.62 -6.60 14.16
C LYS A 25 9.08 -5.36 14.86
N ARG A 26 9.82 -4.24 14.77
CA ARG A 26 9.42 -2.99 15.40
C ARG A 26 8.51 -2.09 14.56
N TYR A 27 8.47 -2.29 13.24
CA TYR A 27 7.57 -1.59 12.34
C TYR A 27 6.53 -2.55 11.77
N ILE A 28 5.25 -2.24 12.00
CA ILE A 28 4.11 -3.07 11.64
C ILE A 28 3.06 -2.21 10.95
N HIS A 29 2.48 -2.72 9.88
CA HIS A 29 1.34 -2.12 9.21
C HIS A 29 0.19 -3.14 9.12
N HIS A 30 -0.93 -2.83 9.76
CA HIS A 30 -2.17 -3.58 9.67
C HIS A 30 -3.14 -2.89 8.72
N TYR A 31 -3.86 -3.68 7.95
CA TYR A 31 -4.84 -3.19 6.99
C TYR A 31 -6.13 -3.98 7.19
N ASN A 32 -7.21 -3.28 7.47
CA ASN A 32 -8.55 -3.84 7.68
C ASN A 32 -9.49 -3.35 6.58
N PHE A 33 -10.13 -4.31 5.92
CA PHE A 33 -11.09 -4.07 4.84
C PHE A 33 -12.40 -4.82 5.14
N PRO A 34 -13.22 -4.31 6.07
CA PRO A 34 -14.47 -4.96 6.42
C PRO A 34 -15.46 -4.95 5.25
N PRO A 35 -16.38 -5.90 5.19
CA PRO A 35 -17.33 -6.03 4.07
C PRO A 35 -18.15 -4.76 3.81
N TYR A 36 -18.49 -4.02 4.83
CA TYR A 36 -19.28 -2.78 4.70
C TYR A 36 -18.55 -1.69 3.89
N SER A 37 -17.21 -1.75 3.76
CA SER A 37 -16.44 -0.79 2.97
C SER A 37 -16.85 -0.74 1.50
N VAL A 38 -17.45 -1.80 0.99
CA VAL A 38 -17.99 -1.94 -0.36
C VAL A 38 -19.49 -2.26 -0.37
N GLY A 39 -20.20 -1.97 0.74
CA GLY A 39 -21.64 -2.18 0.87
C GLY A 39 -22.07 -3.65 1.01
N GLU A 40 -21.14 -4.55 1.32
CA GLU A 40 -21.46 -5.96 1.53
C GLU A 40 -21.84 -6.26 2.98
N THR A 41 -22.78 -7.19 3.14
CA THR A 41 -23.15 -7.75 4.46
C THR A 41 -22.60 -9.16 4.58
N LYS A 42 -21.49 -9.30 5.31
CA LYS A 42 -20.83 -10.58 5.59
C LYS A 42 -20.36 -10.64 7.05
N PRO A 43 -20.25 -11.83 7.66
CA PRO A 43 -19.64 -11.97 8.98
C PRO A 43 -18.18 -11.49 8.98
N LEU A 44 -17.79 -10.74 10.00
CA LEU A 44 -16.41 -10.42 10.26
C LEU A 44 -15.65 -11.70 10.66
N ARG A 45 -14.55 -11.96 9.98
CA ARG A 45 -13.69 -13.14 10.20
C ARG A 45 -12.24 -12.70 10.35
N SER A 46 -11.33 -13.66 10.47
CA SER A 46 -9.88 -13.39 10.36
C SER A 46 -9.52 -12.72 9.02
N PRO A 47 -8.40 -11.98 8.97
CA PRO A 47 -7.98 -11.27 7.77
C PRO A 47 -7.93 -12.17 6.54
N GLY A 48 -8.54 -11.72 5.45
CA GLY A 48 -8.54 -12.41 4.17
C GLY A 48 -7.28 -12.09 3.35
N ARG A 49 -7.17 -12.71 2.16
CA ARG A 49 -6.02 -12.51 1.25
C ARG A 49 -5.79 -11.04 0.87
N ARG A 50 -6.88 -10.28 0.68
CA ARG A 50 -6.81 -8.85 0.37
C ARG A 50 -6.16 -8.08 1.50
N GLU A 51 -6.57 -8.31 2.72
CA GLU A 51 -6.06 -7.62 3.90
C GLU A 51 -4.58 -7.94 4.13
N ILE A 52 -4.20 -9.20 4.00
CA ILE A 52 -2.81 -9.64 4.12
C ILE A 52 -1.96 -9.02 3.01
N GLY A 53 -2.39 -9.12 1.74
CA GLY A 53 -1.63 -8.63 0.59
C GLY A 53 -1.52 -7.11 0.56
N HIS A 54 -2.61 -6.40 0.79
CA HIS A 54 -2.61 -4.92 0.81
C HIS A 54 -1.85 -4.36 2.02
N GLY A 55 -1.96 -5.00 3.18
CA GLY A 55 -1.18 -4.65 4.36
C GLY A 55 0.32 -4.82 4.11
N ALA A 56 0.73 -5.94 3.53
CA ALA A 56 2.13 -6.21 3.17
C ALA A 56 2.66 -5.22 2.11
N LEU A 57 1.84 -4.84 1.13
CA LEU A 57 2.22 -3.84 0.12
C LEU A 57 2.44 -2.47 0.76
N ALA A 58 1.53 -2.01 1.61
CA ALA A 58 1.64 -0.72 2.30
C ALA A 58 2.84 -0.71 3.26
N GLU A 59 3.06 -1.79 4.01
CA GLU A 59 4.22 -1.93 4.87
C GLU A 59 5.54 -1.84 4.08
N ARG A 60 5.63 -2.56 2.97
CA ARG A 60 6.82 -2.54 2.09
C ARG A 60 7.07 -1.16 1.51
N ALA A 61 6.01 -0.46 1.10
CA ALA A 61 6.11 0.88 0.52
C ALA A 61 6.78 1.88 1.47
N LEU A 62 6.49 1.79 2.76
CA LEU A 62 6.97 2.73 3.78
C LEU A 62 8.28 2.30 4.44
N ARG A 63 8.61 1.00 4.44
CA ARG A 63 9.79 0.45 5.11
C ARG A 63 11.10 1.20 4.81
N PRO A 64 11.41 1.60 3.56
CA PRO A 64 12.67 2.30 3.25
C PRO A 64 12.79 3.68 3.90
N VAL A 65 11.67 4.31 4.25
CA VAL A 65 11.66 5.67 4.84
C VAL A 65 11.50 5.68 6.35
N ILE A 66 11.20 4.55 6.97
CA ILE A 66 11.16 4.42 8.44
C ILE A 66 12.57 4.71 8.99
N PRO A 67 12.69 5.56 10.02
CA PRO A 67 13.98 5.86 10.64
C PRO A 67 14.60 4.62 11.29
N SER A 68 15.92 4.63 11.48
CA SER A 68 16.62 3.57 12.19
C SER A 68 16.18 3.49 13.65
N GLU A 69 16.50 2.40 14.33
CA GLU A 69 16.25 2.26 15.77
C GLU A 69 17.08 3.24 16.59
N GLU A 70 18.28 3.55 16.11
CA GLU A 70 19.18 4.53 16.75
C GLU A 70 18.62 5.95 16.68
N ASP A 71 18.04 6.32 15.53
CA ASP A 71 17.46 7.66 15.32
C ASP A 71 16.10 7.82 15.98
N PHE A 72 15.32 6.74 16.08
CA PHE A 72 13.95 6.75 16.61
C PHE A 72 13.65 5.45 17.35
N PRO A 73 13.98 5.36 18.66
CA PRO A 73 13.94 4.13 19.46
C PRO A 73 12.53 3.75 19.93
N TYR A 74 11.59 3.65 19.00
CA TYR A 74 10.21 3.25 19.28
C TYR A 74 9.76 2.14 18.35
N ALA A 75 8.90 1.26 18.85
CA ALA A 75 8.08 0.39 18.01
C ALA A 75 6.97 1.24 17.38
N ILE A 76 6.73 1.02 16.08
CA ILE A 76 5.79 1.79 15.26
C ILE A 76 4.71 0.83 14.73
N ARG A 77 3.47 1.08 15.07
CA ARG A 77 2.33 0.33 14.54
C ARG A 77 1.38 1.27 13.82
N LEU A 78 1.17 1.03 12.53
CA LEU A 78 0.17 1.67 11.71
C LEU A 78 -1.02 0.72 11.52
N VAL A 79 -2.22 1.26 11.59
CA VAL A 79 -3.46 0.54 11.30
C VAL A 79 -4.28 1.35 10.33
N SER A 80 -4.58 0.80 9.16
CA SER A 80 -5.48 1.39 8.17
C SER A 80 -6.84 0.70 8.24
N GLU A 81 -7.86 1.46 8.62
CA GLU A 81 -9.26 1.05 8.62
C GLU A 81 -9.94 1.61 7.37
N VAL A 82 -10.31 0.75 6.45
CA VAL A 82 -11.02 1.16 5.23
C VAL A 82 -12.51 1.24 5.53
N LEU A 83 -13.03 2.46 5.68
CA LEU A 83 -14.44 2.70 6.01
C LEU A 83 -15.33 2.65 4.79
N GLU A 84 -14.81 3.12 3.64
CA GLU A 84 -15.48 3.10 2.35
C GLU A 84 -14.43 3.01 1.24
N SER A 85 -14.71 2.30 0.15
CA SER A 85 -13.79 2.12 -0.97
C SER A 85 -14.50 2.04 -2.30
N ASN A 86 -13.95 2.75 -3.28
CA ASN A 86 -14.26 2.61 -4.70
C ASN A 86 -12.97 2.52 -5.52
N GLY A 87 -12.08 1.63 -5.13
CA GLY A 87 -10.78 1.41 -5.77
C GLY A 87 -9.59 1.89 -4.91
N SER A 88 -8.45 1.33 -5.17
CA SER A 88 -7.13 1.66 -4.63
C SER A 88 -7.00 1.98 -3.13
N SER A 89 -7.73 1.24 -2.30
CA SER A 89 -7.64 1.39 -0.83
C SER A 89 -6.24 1.12 -0.26
N SER A 90 -5.43 0.27 -0.91
CA SER A 90 -4.04 0.02 -0.51
C SER A 90 -3.15 1.26 -0.70
N MET A 91 -3.28 1.96 -1.82
CA MET A 91 -2.52 3.20 -2.07
C MET A 91 -3.03 4.35 -1.20
N GLY A 92 -4.32 4.43 -0.97
CA GLY A 92 -4.90 5.32 0.03
C GLY A 92 -4.34 5.06 1.45
N SER A 93 -4.09 3.79 1.79
CA SER A 93 -3.45 3.42 3.07
C SER A 93 -1.99 3.86 3.15
N VAL A 94 -1.24 3.77 2.05
CA VAL A 94 0.14 4.29 1.98
C VAL A 94 0.17 5.79 2.24
N CYS A 95 -0.67 6.55 1.54
CA CYS A 95 -0.75 8.01 1.70
C CYS A 95 -1.19 8.41 3.12
N ALA A 96 -2.25 7.78 3.65
CA ALA A 96 -2.74 8.04 4.99
C ALA A 96 -1.68 7.70 6.07
N SER A 97 -0.94 6.62 5.89
CA SER A 97 0.14 6.22 6.80
C SER A 97 1.31 7.22 6.78
N THR A 98 1.67 7.73 5.61
CA THR A 98 2.66 8.81 5.49
C THR A 98 2.22 10.04 6.28
N LEU A 99 0.96 10.46 6.12
CA LEU A 99 0.41 11.61 6.84
C LEU A 99 0.41 11.37 8.37
N SER A 100 0.00 10.19 8.82
CA SER A 100 0.01 9.84 10.25
C SER A 100 1.42 9.83 10.85
N LEU A 101 2.41 9.32 10.11
CA LEU A 101 3.81 9.34 10.52
C LEU A 101 4.34 10.77 10.66
N MET A 102 4.04 11.62 9.68
CA MET A 102 4.47 13.04 9.69
C MET A 102 3.77 13.84 10.80
N ASP A 103 2.46 13.66 10.98
CA ASP A 103 1.69 14.34 12.03
C ASP A 103 2.16 13.97 13.44
N ALA A 104 2.52 12.72 13.66
CA ALA A 104 3.10 12.25 14.93
C ALA A 104 4.57 12.65 15.16
N GLY A 105 5.19 13.34 14.21
CA GLY A 105 6.59 13.76 14.33
C GLY A 105 7.61 12.63 14.17
N VAL A 106 7.24 11.51 13.56
CA VAL A 106 8.20 10.45 13.22
C VAL A 106 9.14 10.98 12.12
N PRO A 107 10.47 10.96 12.32
CA PRO A 107 11.42 11.53 11.37
C PRO A 107 11.63 10.59 10.17
N ILE A 108 10.60 10.40 9.35
CA ILE A 108 10.71 9.61 8.12
C ILE A 108 11.68 10.28 7.14
N LYS A 109 12.43 9.47 6.38
CA LYS A 109 13.45 9.96 5.45
C LYS A 109 12.89 10.78 4.29
N ALA A 110 11.67 10.48 3.86
CA ALA A 110 10.92 11.20 2.83
C ALA A 110 9.44 10.80 2.88
N PRO A 111 8.52 11.67 2.43
CA PRO A 111 7.13 11.29 2.21
C PRO A 111 7.02 10.21 1.12
N VAL A 112 6.14 9.23 1.34
CA VAL A 112 5.78 8.23 0.34
C VAL A 112 4.34 8.49 -0.10
N ALA A 113 4.13 8.55 -1.39
CA ALA A 113 2.79 8.55 -1.99
C ALA A 113 2.60 7.29 -2.83
N GLY A 114 1.34 6.95 -3.12
CA GLY A 114 1.01 5.81 -3.96
C GLY A 114 -0.22 6.09 -4.80
N VAL A 115 -0.27 5.47 -5.98
CA VAL A 115 -1.36 5.60 -6.93
C VAL A 115 -1.62 4.25 -7.61
N ALA A 116 -2.87 3.97 -7.95
CA ALA A 116 -3.23 2.84 -8.81
C ALA A 116 -3.45 3.34 -10.24
N MET A 117 -2.68 2.78 -11.14
CA MET A 117 -2.75 3.04 -12.57
C MET A 117 -3.54 1.95 -13.27
N GLY A 118 -4.22 2.27 -14.34
CA GLY A 118 -4.92 1.33 -15.18
C GLY A 118 -4.55 1.47 -16.63
N LEU A 119 -4.94 0.47 -17.43
CA LEU A 119 -4.80 0.45 -18.87
C LEU A 119 -6.10 -0.02 -19.51
N VAL A 120 -6.52 0.68 -20.53
CA VAL A 120 -7.53 0.22 -21.48
C VAL A 120 -6.89 0.16 -22.86
N LYS A 121 -6.97 -0.98 -23.53
CA LYS A 121 -6.36 -1.22 -24.83
C LYS A 121 -7.37 -1.80 -25.83
N ASP A 122 -7.42 -1.20 -27.01
CA ASP A 122 -8.22 -1.71 -28.14
C ASP A 122 -7.36 -1.72 -29.42
N GLY A 123 -6.92 -2.91 -29.80
CA GLY A 123 -5.97 -3.09 -30.89
C GLY A 123 -4.66 -2.37 -30.65
N GLU A 124 -4.33 -1.38 -31.49
CA GLU A 124 -3.12 -0.54 -31.37
C GLU A 124 -3.36 0.70 -30.48
N TYR A 125 -4.59 1.00 -30.14
CA TYR A 125 -4.94 2.15 -29.30
C TYR A 125 -4.89 1.76 -27.83
N PHE A 126 -4.38 2.64 -27.00
CA PHE A 126 -4.38 2.45 -25.55
C PHE A 126 -4.53 3.78 -24.80
N THR A 127 -5.07 3.70 -23.61
CA THR A 127 -5.17 4.83 -22.68
C THR A 127 -4.73 4.39 -21.30
N ILE A 128 -3.85 5.18 -20.69
CA ILE A 128 -3.39 4.98 -19.33
C ILE A 128 -4.28 5.82 -18.40
N LEU A 129 -4.85 5.16 -17.40
CA LEU A 129 -5.72 5.78 -16.40
C LEU A 129 -4.95 6.00 -15.11
N THR A 130 -5.21 7.11 -14.44
CA THR A 130 -4.62 7.46 -13.14
C THR A 130 -5.67 7.42 -12.03
N ASP A 131 -5.32 6.81 -10.90
CA ASP A 131 -6.19 6.68 -9.73
C ASP A 131 -7.51 5.99 -10.05
N ILE A 132 -7.41 4.76 -10.53
CA ILE A 132 -8.53 3.99 -11.07
C ILE A 132 -9.60 3.66 -10.03
N GLN A 133 -10.84 3.74 -10.45
CA GLN A 133 -12.01 3.29 -9.69
C GLN A 133 -12.18 1.77 -9.75
N GLY A 134 -12.99 1.23 -8.84
CA GLY A 134 -13.24 -0.22 -8.79
C GLY A 134 -13.79 -0.82 -10.10
N LEU A 135 -14.58 -0.07 -10.87
CA LEU A 135 -15.08 -0.50 -12.18
C LEU A 135 -13.96 -0.54 -13.23
N GLU A 136 -13.06 0.45 -13.23
CA GLU A 136 -11.91 0.53 -14.12
C GLU A 136 -10.87 -0.55 -13.79
N ASP A 137 -10.69 -0.87 -12.50
CA ASP A 137 -9.90 -2.03 -12.06
C ASP A 137 -10.51 -3.35 -12.56
N ALA A 138 -11.82 -3.52 -12.45
CA ALA A 138 -12.48 -4.76 -12.82
C ALA A 138 -12.51 -5.01 -14.35
N LEU A 139 -12.70 -3.97 -15.16
CA LEU A 139 -12.88 -4.04 -16.60
C LEU A 139 -11.63 -3.68 -17.40
N GLY A 140 -10.63 -3.06 -16.80
CA GLY A 140 -9.37 -2.68 -17.45
C GLY A 140 -8.50 -3.86 -17.83
N ASP A 141 -7.56 -3.65 -18.72
CA ASP A 141 -6.65 -4.66 -19.25
C ASP A 141 -5.40 -4.88 -18.39
N MET A 142 -5.09 -3.89 -17.55
CA MET A 142 -4.01 -3.95 -16.57
C MET A 142 -4.35 -2.99 -15.43
N ASP A 143 -4.01 -3.39 -14.22
CA ASP A 143 -3.83 -2.47 -13.10
C ASP A 143 -2.44 -2.63 -12.52
N PHE A 144 -1.82 -1.51 -12.13
CA PHE A 144 -0.64 -1.56 -11.32
C PHE A 144 -0.63 -0.45 -10.28
N LYS A 145 -0.21 -0.84 -9.10
CA LYS A 145 -0.06 0.04 -7.95
C LYS A 145 1.40 0.37 -7.80
N VAL A 146 1.72 1.63 -7.75
CA VAL A 146 3.08 2.11 -7.55
C VAL A 146 3.11 3.07 -6.37
N ALA A 147 4.07 2.88 -5.48
CA ALA A 147 4.34 3.77 -4.37
C ALA A 147 5.82 4.16 -4.36
N GLY A 148 6.11 5.36 -3.93
CA GLY A 148 7.47 5.85 -3.91
C GLY A 148 7.62 7.25 -3.33
N THR A 149 8.85 7.70 -3.36
CA THR A 149 9.28 9.05 -3.01
C THR A 149 9.72 9.79 -4.29
N GLU A 150 10.08 11.06 -4.18
CA GLU A 150 10.70 11.79 -5.29
C GLU A 150 11.99 11.13 -5.81
N LYS A 151 12.67 10.33 -4.98
CA LYS A 151 13.94 9.65 -5.31
C LYS A 151 13.76 8.31 -6.01
N GLY A 152 12.56 7.71 -5.95
CA GLY A 152 12.31 6.43 -6.59
C GLY A 152 11.18 5.63 -5.99
N ILE A 153 10.89 4.51 -6.65
CA ILE A 153 9.82 3.58 -6.29
C ILE A 153 10.23 2.75 -5.08
N THR A 154 9.34 2.63 -4.11
CA THR A 154 9.52 1.80 -2.90
C THR A 154 8.71 0.52 -2.92
N ALA A 155 7.60 0.49 -3.65
CA ALA A 155 6.81 -0.71 -3.86
C ALA A 155 6.02 -0.63 -5.18
N ILE A 156 5.82 -1.79 -5.78
CA ILE A 156 5.01 -1.96 -6.98
C ILE A 156 4.26 -3.29 -6.91
N GLN A 157 3.03 -3.29 -7.39
CA GLN A 157 2.23 -4.49 -7.64
C GLN A 157 1.53 -4.31 -8.98
N MET A 158 1.63 -5.30 -9.86
CA MET A 158 1.02 -5.27 -11.18
C MET A 158 0.15 -6.52 -11.38
N ASP A 159 -1.02 -6.34 -11.98
CA ASP A 159 -1.87 -7.39 -12.51
C ASP A 159 -2.15 -7.09 -13.99
N ILE A 160 -1.81 -8.02 -14.87
CA ILE A 160 -1.98 -7.91 -16.32
C ILE A 160 -3.00 -8.96 -16.75
N LYS A 161 -4.08 -8.52 -17.37
CA LYS A 161 -5.22 -9.36 -17.77
C LYS A 161 -5.22 -9.69 -19.27
N ILE A 162 -4.23 -9.19 -20.01
CA ILE A 162 -3.99 -9.45 -21.44
C ILE A 162 -2.64 -10.14 -21.63
N ASP A 163 -2.31 -10.57 -22.86
CA ASP A 163 -1.10 -11.33 -23.20
C ASP A 163 0.22 -10.55 -23.02
N GLY A 164 0.17 -9.43 -22.32
CA GLY A 164 1.33 -8.61 -21.98
C GLY A 164 1.19 -7.16 -22.45
N ILE A 165 2.10 -6.35 -21.95
CA ILE A 165 2.25 -4.95 -22.34
C ILE A 165 3.65 -4.71 -22.89
N ASN A 166 3.77 -3.80 -23.83
CA ASN A 166 5.08 -3.42 -24.36
C ASN A 166 5.80 -2.45 -23.39
N LYS A 167 7.10 -2.31 -23.61
CA LYS A 167 7.95 -1.44 -22.79
C LYS A 167 7.49 0.02 -22.81
N ASP A 168 6.97 0.49 -23.95
CA ASP A 168 6.58 1.90 -24.11
C ASP A 168 5.35 2.23 -23.28
N ILE A 169 4.35 1.37 -23.25
CA ILE A 169 3.16 1.48 -22.38
C ILE A 169 3.60 1.56 -20.92
N PHE A 170 4.46 0.63 -20.49
CA PHE A 170 4.94 0.58 -19.13
C PHE A 170 5.73 1.84 -18.74
N THR A 171 6.61 2.31 -19.62
CA THR A 171 7.39 3.54 -19.39
C THR A 171 6.48 4.76 -19.26
N GLN A 172 5.49 4.89 -20.14
CA GLN A 172 4.50 5.99 -20.05
C GLN A 172 3.68 5.91 -18.77
N ALA A 173 3.22 4.72 -18.39
CA ALA A 173 2.43 4.52 -17.17
C ALA A 173 3.23 4.86 -15.90
N LEU A 174 4.51 4.49 -15.83
CA LEU A 174 5.39 4.88 -14.72
C LEU A 174 5.65 6.39 -14.68
N ALA A 175 5.87 7.02 -15.82
CA ALA A 175 6.07 8.47 -15.89
C ALA A 175 4.82 9.24 -15.44
N GLN A 176 3.63 8.77 -15.84
CA GLN A 176 2.36 9.35 -15.43
C GLN A 176 2.08 9.14 -13.93
N ALA A 177 2.46 7.99 -13.38
CA ALA A 177 2.32 7.69 -11.96
C ALA A 177 3.18 8.59 -11.09
#